data_2ba26ab3acc1b80b9e189601575e8275
#
_entry.id   2ba26ab3acc1b80b9e189601575e8275
#
_cell.length_a   1.000
_cell.length_b   1.000
_cell.length_c   1.000
_cell.angle_alpha   90.00
_cell.angle_beta   90.00
_cell.angle_gamma   90.00
#
_symmetry.space_group_name_H-M   'P 1'
#
loop_
_entity.id
_entity.type
_entity.pdbx_description
1 polymer ?
#
loop_
_entity_poly.entity_id
_entity_poly.type
_entity_poly.pdbx_seq_one_letter_code
_entity_poly.pdbx_strand_id
1 'polypeptide(L)'
;MTKSSKVKLSEGEALKNKDSKSSDDKVQIWIPKSTIEYEKEKLKLQIELLKLQTHVRETGKRIVLLFEGRDAAGKGGTIKRIREHLNPRGARVVALEKPSDRQRTQWYFQRYSDHLPSAGEIVIFDRSWYNRAMVEPVMGFCTDEQHKRFLKYAPVFERMLTKEGIILIKLYFSVSKKMQLKRFEKRAHDPLKQYKLSPVDMQAQELWGEYTMRKFQMLLETNTTLSPWTVIRSDNKKKARINCMKYILSRLDYEGKIADTELEINPKIVINGIDEIKLMEGNLSKPHKLPG
;
A
#
# COMPACT_ATOMS: atom_id res chain seq x y z
N MET A 1 -14.15 23.79 18.43
CA MET A 1 -15.45 23.11 18.63
C MET A 1 -15.96 22.65 17.26
N THR A 2 -15.70 21.42 16.91
CA THR A 2 -16.15 20.82 15.63
C THR A 2 -17.55 20.27 15.82
N LYS A 3 -18.54 20.89 15.16
CA LYS A 3 -19.92 20.38 15.12
C LYS A 3 -19.93 19.01 14.44
N SER A 4 -20.11 17.95 15.22
CA SER A 4 -20.41 16.60 14.74
C SER A 4 -21.82 16.60 14.17
N SER A 5 -21.98 16.58 12.85
CA SER A 5 -23.28 16.37 12.23
C SER A 5 -23.69 14.90 12.41
N LYS A 6 -24.63 14.65 13.30
CA LYS A 6 -25.19 13.32 13.55
C LYS A 6 -26.29 13.04 12.50
N VAL A 7 -26.16 11.96 11.76
CA VAL A 7 -27.20 11.49 10.82
C VAL A 7 -27.97 10.36 11.50
N LYS A 8 -29.28 10.53 11.60
CA LYS A 8 -30.20 9.48 12.02
C LYS A 8 -30.44 8.57 10.80
N LEU A 9 -30.10 7.31 10.89
CA LEU A 9 -30.49 6.34 9.85
C LEU A 9 -32.01 6.21 9.92
N SER A 10 -32.72 6.95 9.05
CA SER A 10 -34.14 6.69 8.81
C SER A 10 -34.25 5.43 7.95
N GLU A 11 -35.27 4.67 8.24
CA GLU A 11 -35.65 3.43 7.57
C GLU A 11 -35.58 3.57 6.05
N GLY A 12 -34.61 2.89 5.43
CA GLY A 12 -34.68 2.60 4.01
C GLY A 12 -35.72 1.52 3.81
N GLU A 13 -36.53 1.67 2.76
CA GLU A 13 -37.63 0.73 2.42
C GLU A 13 -37.18 -0.71 2.54
N ALA A 14 -37.62 -1.34 3.63
CA ALA A 14 -37.48 -2.76 3.84
C ALA A 14 -38.52 -3.49 3.00
N LEU A 15 -38.07 -4.38 2.15
CA LEU A 15 -38.88 -5.44 1.59
C LEU A 15 -39.70 -6.05 2.74
N LYS A 16 -41.02 -5.95 2.62
CA LYS A 16 -41.99 -6.49 3.60
C LYS A 16 -41.88 -8.02 3.66
N ASN A 17 -41.00 -8.51 4.49
CA ASN A 17 -41.16 -9.87 5.03
C ASN A 17 -41.85 -9.76 6.38
N LYS A 18 -43.07 -10.27 6.39
CA LYS A 18 -43.88 -10.47 7.62
C LYS A 18 -43.22 -11.56 8.45
N ASP A 19 -42.29 -11.19 9.32
CA ASP A 19 -42.00 -11.95 10.53
C ASP A 19 -41.89 -10.93 11.66
N SER A 20 -42.86 -10.99 12.57
CA SER A 20 -42.96 -10.18 13.77
C SER A 20 -41.85 -10.54 14.74
N LYS A 21 -40.63 -9.98 14.54
CA LYS A 21 -39.61 -9.96 15.58
C LYS A 21 -39.79 -8.67 16.40
N SER A 22 -39.79 -8.82 17.70
CA SER A 22 -40.01 -7.77 18.70
C SER A 22 -39.10 -6.56 18.46
N SER A 23 -39.59 -5.36 18.77
CA SER A 23 -38.90 -4.07 18.67
C SER A 23 -37.65 -3.93 19.56
N ASP A 24 -37.43 -4.89 20.45
CA ASP A 24 -36.34 -4.86 21.46
C ASP A 24 -34.94 -5.24 20.92
N ASP A 25 -34.85 -5.79 19.71
CA ASP A 25 -33.55 -6.22 19.11
C ASP A 25 -32.83 -5.12 18.29
N LYS A 26 -33.36 -3.90 18.26
CA LYS A 26 -32.76 -2.80 17.46
C LYS A 26 -32.04 -1.82 18.35
N VAL A 27 -30.72 -1.66 18.11
CA VAL A 27 -29.89 -0.68 18.78
C VAL A 27 -29.64 0.52 17.85
N GLN A 28 -29.90 1.74 18.34
CA GLN A 28 -29.60 2.96 17.60
C GLN A 28 -28.11 3.28 17.68
N ILE A 29 -27.43 3.33 16.52
CA ILE A 29 -26.00 3.65 16.45
C ILE A 29 -25.80 4.95 15.69
N TRP A 30 -24.98 5.85 16.25
CA TRP A 30 -24.58 7.10 15.61
C TRP A 30 -23.25 6.92 14.88
N ILE A 31 -23.26 7.05 13.53
CA ILE A 31 -22.08 6.91 12.68
C ILE A 31 -21.75 8.27 12.05
N PRO A 32 -20.48 8.76 12.14
CA PRO A 32 -20.09 9.99 11.48
C PRO A 32 -20.34 9.92 9.96
N LYS A 33 -20.89 10.98 9.38
CA LYS A 33 -21.18 11.07 7.93
C LYS A 33 -19.95 10.71 7.08
N SER A 34 -18.76 11.20 7.46
CA SER A 34 -17.50 10.89 6.78
C SER A 34 -17.12 9.39 6.80
N THR A 35 -17.66 8.63 7.74
CA THR A 35 -17.48 7.17 7.77
C THR A 35 -18.39 6.50 6.77
N ILE A 36 -19.65 6.94 6.68
CA ILE A 36 -20.62 6.45 5.70
C ILE A 36 -20.12 6.73 4.28
N GLU A 37 -19.67 7.94 4.01
CA GLU A 37 -19.10 8.33 2.71
C GLU A 37 -17.89 7.47 2.33
N TYR A 38 -16.99 7.23 3.29
CA TYR A 38 -15.84 6.36 3.08
C TYR A 38 -16.26 4.91 2.76
N GLU A 39 -17.21 4.34 3.50
CA GLU A 39 -17.64 2.96 3.27
C GLU A 39 -18.36 2.81 1.90
N LYS A 40 -19.18 3.80 1.50
CA LYS A 40 -19.80 3.84 0.16
C LYS A 40 -18.75 3.87 -0.95
N GLU A 41 -17.80 4.80 -0.87
CA GLU A 41 -16.74 4.94 -1.87
C GLU A 41 -15.86 3.68 -1.92
N LYS A 42 -15.50 3.11 -0.75
CA LYS A 42 -14.74 1.87 -0.67
C LYS A 42 -15.47 0.72 -1.36
N LEU A 43 -16.76 0.54 -1.09
CA LEU A 43 -17.57 -0.52 -1.71
C LEU A 43 -17.61 -0.38 -3.23
N LYS A 44 -17.83 0.83 -3.73
CA LYS A 44 -17.79 1.12 -5.17
C LYS A 44 -16.47 0.68 -5.81
N LEU A 45 -15.34 1.07 -5.20
CA LEU A 45 -14.02 0.70 -5.71
C LEU A 45 -13.72 -0.81 -5.56
N GLN A 46 -14.29 -1.48 -4.56
CA GLN A 46 -14.19 -2.93 -4.42
C GLN A 46 -14.95 -3.67 -5.52
N ILE A 47 -16.09 -3.14 -5.96
CA ILE A 47 -16.82 -3.67 -7.14
C ILE A 47 -15.97 -3.51 -8.40
N GLU A 48 -15.31 -2.37 -8.58
CA GLU A 48 -14.39 -2.17 -9.71
C GLU A 48 -13.20 -3.14 -9.68
N LEU A 49 -12.65 -3.43 -8.50
CA LEU A 49 -11.59 -4.43 -8.35
C LEU A 49 -12.04 -5.84 -8.73
N LEU A 50 -13.31 -6.20 -8.50
CA LEU A 50 -13.89 -7.48 -8.96
C LEU A 50 -14.00 -7.54 -10.49
N LYS A 51 -14.46 -6.45 -11.13
CA LYS A 51 -14.48 -6.34 -12.60
C LYS A 51 -13.07 -6.48 -13.18
N LEU A 52 -12.10 -5.75 -12.59
CA LEU A 52 -10.70 -5.88 -12.96
C LEU A 52 -10.20 -7.31 -12.84
N GLN A 53 -10.48 -8.01 -11.74
CA GLN A 53 -10.05 -9.39 -11.56
C GLN A 53 -10.66 -10.33 -12.62
N THR A 54 -11.94 -10.15 -12.95
CA THR A 54 -12.61 -10.90 -14.00
C THR A 54 -11.91 -10.69 -15.33
N HIS A 55 -11.67 -9.44 -15.72
CA HIS A 55 -10.96 -9.09 -16.95
C HIS A 55 -9.53 -9.67 -16.98
N VAL A 56 -8.80 -9.59 -15.87
CA VAL A 56 -7.43 -10.17 -15.77
C VAL A 56 -7.46 -11.67 -16.02
N ARG A 57 -8.41 -12.38 -15.44
CA ARG A 57 -8.58 -13.83 -15.63
C ARG A 57 -8.92 -14.18 -17.07
N GLU A 58 -9.81 -13.45 -17.72
CA GLU A 58 -10.28 -13.71 -19.08
C GLU A 58 -9.23 -13.37 -20.14
N THR A 59 -8.47 -12.32 -19.92
CA THR A 59 -7.44 -11.85 -20.85
C THR A 59 -6.07 -12.45 -20.60
N GLY A 60 -5.88 -13.22 -19.53
CA GLY A 60 -4.59 -13.77 -19.16
C GLY A 60 -3.54 -12.74 -18.74
N LYS A 61 -3.93 -11.49 -18.48
CA LYS A 61 -3.00 -10.46 -17.98
C LYS A 61 -2.35 -10.88 -16.67
N ARG A 62 -1.13 -10.42 -16.45
CA ARG A 62 -0.33 -10.70 -15.25
C ARG A 62 -0.04 -9.40 -14.54
N ILE A 63 -0.50 -9.25 -13.28
CA ILE A 63 -0.37 -8.00 -12.52
C ILE A 63 0.44 -8.24 -11.25
N VAL A 64 1.42 -7.37 -11.02
CA VAL A 64 2.20 -7.31 -9.78
C VAL A 64 2.01 -5.95 -9.13
N LEU A 65 1.53 -5.94 -7.88
CA LEU A 65 1.40 -4.75 -7.06
C LEU A 65 2.44 -4.81 -5.93
N LEU A 66 3.40 -3.90 -5.91
CA LEU A 66 4.37 -3.79 -4.82
C LEU A 66 3.89 -2.76 -3.79
N PHE A 67 3.74 -3.20 -2.55
CA PHE A 67 3.41 -2.35 -1.42
C PHE A 67 4.64 -2.17 -0.53
N GLU A 68 5.30 -1.04 -0.69
CA GLU A 68 6.47 -0.64 0.08
C GLU A 68 6.17 0.54 1.00
N GLY A 69 7.09 0.85 1.88
CA GLY A 69 6.99 2.00 2.78
C GLY A 69 7.29 1.65 4.23
N ARG A 70 7.33 2.67 5.06
CA ARG A 70 7.68 2.58 6.48
C ARG A 70 6.71 1.70 7.26
N ASP A 71 7.16 1.25 8.42
CA ASP A 71 6.31 0.53 9.34
C ASP A 71 5.18 1.43 9.85
N ALA A 72 4.05 0.81 10.16
CA ALA A 72 2.80 1.49 10.48
C ALA A 72 2.25 2.46 9.41
N ALA A 73 2.84 2.55 8.21
CA ALA A 73 2.34 3.40 7.12
C ALA A 73 0.94 3.00 6.61
N GLY A 74 0.49 1.77 6.82
CA GLY A 74 -0.87 1.35 6.48
C GLY A 74 -0.98 0.42 5.28
N LYS A 75 0.14 -0.15 4.80
CA LYS A 75 0.21 -1.14 3.71
C LYS A 75 -0.78 -2.28 3.88
N GLY A 76 -0.59 -3.14 4.87
CA GLY A 76 -1.44 -4.32 5.10
C GLY A 76 -2.93 -3.97 5.31
N GLY A 77 -3.24 -2.78 5.87
CA GLY A 77 -4.63 -2.32 5.98
C GLY A 77 -5.25 -1.93 4.64
N THR A 78 -4.47 -1.47 3.68
CA THR A 78 -4.90 -1.18 2.30
C THR A 78 -5.01 -2.48 1.50
N ILE A 79 -4.01 -3.33 1.56
CA ILE A 79 -4.00 -4.67 0.94
C ILE A 79 -5.25 -5.47 1.37
N LYS A 80 -5.57 -5.47 2.69
CA LYS A 80 -6.78 -6.14 3.18
C LYS A 80 -8.05 -5.64 2.48
N ARG A 81 -8.21 -4.30 2.23
CA ARG A 81 -9.41 -3.74 1.57
C ARG A 81 -9.44 -4.01 0.08
N ILE A 82 -8.29 -4.04 -0.56
CA ILE A 82 -8.19 -4.42 -1.98
C ILE A 82 -8.61 -5.88 -2.16
N ARG A 83 -8.11 -6.78 -1.30
CA ARG A 83 -8.34 -8.22 -1.42
C ARG A 83 -9.70 -8.70 -0.87
N GLU A 84 -10.38 -7.89 -0.09
CA GLU A 84 -11.51 -8.29 0.77
C GLU A 84 -12.59 -9.13 0.05
N HIS A 85 -12.86 -8.84 -1.20
CA HIS A 85 -13.86 -9.53 -2.01
C HIS A 85 -13.28 -10.26 -3.23
N LEU A 86 -11.98 -10.14 -3.48
CA LEU A 86 -11.34 -10.82 -4.61
C LEU A 86 -11.27 -12.33 -4.39
N ASN A 87 -11.43 -13.09 -5.47
CA ASN A 87 -11.22 -14.53 -5.44
C ASN A 87 -9.73 -14.83 -5.14
N PRO A 88 -9.41 -15.55 -4.04
CA PRO A 88 -8.04 -15.81 -3.64
C PRO A 88 -7.25 -16.70 -4.62
N ARG A 89 -7.94 -17.45 -5.50
CA ARG A 89 -7.29 -18.25 -6.54
C ARG A 89 -6.64 -17.41 -7.62
N GLY A 90 -7.18 -16.22 -7.91
CA GLY A 90 -6.66 -15.31 -8.93
C GLY A 90 -6.03 -14.02 -8.35
N ALA A 91 -6.10 -13.81 -7.03
CA ALA A 91 -5.50 -12.65 -6.36
C ALA A 91 -4.90 -13.07 -5.02
N ARG A 92 -3.58 -13.15 -4.94
CA ARG A 92 -2.87 -13.60 -3.74
C ARG A 92 -1.94 -12.54 -3.18
N VAL A 93 -1.72 -12.61 -1.86
CA VAL A 93 -0.76 -11.76 -1.16
C VAL A 93 0.49 -12.57 -0.85
N VAL A 94 1.63 -12.00 -1.17
CA VAL A 94 2.94 -12.54 -0.85
C VAL A 94 3.57 -11.65 0.21
N ALA A 95 3.80 -12.21 1.39
CA ALA A 95 4.49 -11.57 2.50
C ALA A 95 5.58 -12.54 2.94
N LEU A 96 6.78 -12.36 2.42
CA LEU A 96 7.89 -13.28 2.70
C LEU A 96 8.51 -12.96 4.07
N GLU A 97 8.77 -14.02 4.81
CA GLU A 97 9.49 -13.95 6.07
C GLU A 97 10.99 -13.68 5.85
N LYS A 98 11.74 -13.60 6.95
CA LYS A 98 13.21 -13.54 6.93
C LYS A 98 13.76 -14.68 6.05
N PRO A 99 14.74 -14.40 5.17
CA PRO A 99 15.33 -15.45 4.33
C PRO A 99 15.96 -16.57 5.16
N SER A 100 15.74 -17.81 4.74
CA SER A 100 16.46 -18.96 5.28
C SER A 100 17.95 -18.91 4.94
N ASP A 101 18.78 -19.73 5.60
CA ASP A 101 20.22 -19.76 5.32
C ASP A 101 20.51 -20.17 3.88
N ARG A 102 19.73 -21.09 3.32
CA ARG A 102 19.80 -21.44 1.89
C ARG A 102 19.48 -20.24 1.00
N GLN A 103 18.40 -19.51 1.30
CA GLN A 103 17.99 -18.33 0.51
C GLN A 103 18.99 -17.18 0.57
N ARG A 104 19.79 -17.06 1.63
CA ARG A 104 20.84 -16.04 1.75
C ARG A 104 21.97 -16.22 0.75
N THR A 105 22.23 -17.45 0.32
CA THR A 105 23.28 -17.81 -0.65
C THR A 105 22.78 -17.85 -2.10
N GLN A 106 21.48 -17.80 -2.31
CA GLN A 106 20.86 -17.78 -3.64
C GLN A 106 20.92 -16.38 -4.27
N TRP A 107 20.67 -16.34 -5.58
CA TRP A 107 20.43 -15.07 -6.25
C TRP A 107 19.29 -14.31 -5.58
N TYR A 108 19.52 -13.03 -5.26
CA TYR A 108 18.61 -12.27 -4.38
C TYR A 108 17.16 -12.26 -4.83
N PHE A 109 16.91 -12.12 -6.13
CA PHE A 109 15.55 -12.07 -6.68
C PHE A 109 14.86 -13.44 -6.74
N GLN A 110 15.58 -14.53 -6.61
CA GLN A 110 15.04 -15.89 -6.78
C GLN A 110 13.83 -16.14 -5.87
N ARG A 111 13.93 -15.82 -4.59
CA ARG A 111 12.83 -16.00 -3.63
C ARG A 111 11.58 -15.18 -3.95
N TYR A 112 11.68 -14.14 -4.79
CA TYR A 112 10.55 -13.33 -5.24
C TYR A 112 10.04 -13.81 -6.59
N SER A 113 10.91 -14.28 -7.46
CA SER A 113 10.58 -14.79 -8.80
C SER A 113 9.62 -15.98 -8.74
N ASP A 114 9.78 -16.87 -7.75
CA ASP A 114 8.91 -18.03 -7.52
C ASP A 114 7.44 -17.63 -7.22
N HIS A 115 7.21 -16.37 -6.90
CA HIS A 115 5.90 -15.82 -6.57
C HIS A 115 5.34 -14.89 -7.64
N LEU A 116 5.96 -14.78 -8.81
CA LEU A 116 5.43 -13.96 -9.90
C LEU A 116 4.12 -14.57 -10.46
N PRO A 117 3.24 -13.73 -11.04
CA PRO A 117 1.94 -14.20 -11.50
C PRO A 117 2.03 -15.08 -12.75
N SER A 118 1.21 -16.11 -12.77
CA SER A 118 0.81 -16.82 -13.99
C SER A 118 -0.26 -16.02 -14.75
N ALA A 119 -0.61 -16.44 -15.96
CA ALA A 119 -1.67 -15.81 -16.73
C ALA A 119 -2.99 -15.76 -15.93
N GLY A 120 -3.63 -14.59 -15.89
CA GLY A 120 -4.87 -14.38 -15.18
C GLY A 120 -4.74 -14.09 -13.67
N GLU A 121 -3.52 -13.84 -13.16
CA GLU A 121 -3.27 -13.62 -11.75
C GLU A 121 -2.88 -12.18 -11.40
N ILE A 122 -3.30 -11.76 -10.20
CA ILE A 122 -2.89 -10.53 -9.52
C ILE A 122 -2.07 -10.94 -8.28
N VAL A 123 -0.81 -10.56 -8.22
CA VAL A 123 0.06 -10.79 -7.07
C VAL A 123 0.34 -9.49 -6.34
N ILE A 124 0.06 -9.47 -5.05
CA ILE A 124 0.26 -8.32 -4.18
C ILE A 124 1.40 -8.64 -3.22
N PHE A 125 2.52 -7.94 -3.34
CA PHE A 125 3.64 -8.07 -2.40
C PHE A 125 3.45 -7.09 -1.22
N ASP A 126 3.29 -7.60 0.00
CA ASP A 126 3.42 -6.80 1.24
C ASP A 126 4.89 -6.84 1.67
N ARG A 127 5.66 -5.86 1.25
CA ARG A 127 7.11 -5.81 1.11
C ARG A 127 7.61 -6.74 -0.01
N SER A 128 8.65 -6.34 -0.67
CA SER A 128 9.16 -7.01 -1.87
C SER A 128 10.69 -7.09 -1.86
N TRP A 129 11.29 -7.29 -3.02
CA TRP A 129 12.73 -7.17 -3.21
C TRP A 129 13.31 -5.83 -2.77
N TYR A 130 12.49 -4.81 -2.62
CA TYR A 130 12.90 -3.51 -2.10
C TYR A 130 13.26 -3.49 -0.59
N ASN A 131 13.09 -4.61 0.12
CA ASN A 131 13.71 -4.77 1.44
C ASN A 131 15.22 -4.48 1.40
N ARG A 132 15.92 -4.87 0.31
CA ARG A 132 17.36 -4.61 0.09
C ARG A 132 17.67 -3.13 -0.17
N ALA A 133 16.69 -2.32 -0.55
CA ALA A 133 16.85 -0.87 -0.68
C ALA A 133 16.57 -0.13 0.65
N MET A 134 15.79 -0.70 1.54
CA MET A 134 15.22 -0.01 2.70
C MET A 134 15.66 -0.64 4.03
N VAL A 135 14.94 -1.64 4.50
CA VAL A 135 15.13 -2.21 5.84
C VAL A 135 16.47 -2.94 5.99
N GLU A 136 16.91 -3.65 4.96
CA GLU A 136 18.14 -4.44 5.07
C GLU A 136 19.40 -3.59 5.30
N PRO A 137 19.68 -2.52 4.53
CA PRO A 137 20.84 -1.67 4.79
C PRO A 137 20.72 -0.85 6.07
N VAL A 138 19.50 -0.41 6.46
CA VAL A 138 19.29 0.36 7.69
C VAL A 138 19.54 -0.51 8.94
N MET A 139 19.16 -1.78 8.88
CA MET A 139 19.31 -2.72 10.01
C MET A 139 20.59 -3.57 9.95
N GLY A 140 21.48 -3.32 8.98
CA GLY A 140 22.69 -4.09 8.82
C GLY A 140 22.48 -5.55 8.36
N PHE A 141 21.35 -5.85 7.70
CA PHE A 141 21.03 -7.20 7.21
C PHE A 141 21.65 -7.50 5.84
N CYS A 142 22.26 -6.51 5.20
CA CYS A 142 23.06 -6.66 4.00
C CYS A 142 24.29 -5.76 4.04
N THR A 143 25.32 -6.08 3.22
CA THR A 143 26.48 -5.21 3.06
C THR A 143 26.15 -4.01 2.15
N ASP A 144 26.96 -2.95 2.24
CA ASP A 144 26.84 -1.80 1.33
C ASP A 144 27.02 -2.18 -0.13
N GLU A 145 27.87 -3.15 -0.44
CA GLU A 145 28.05 -3.67 -1.79
C GLU A 145 26.78 -4.38 -2.31
N GLN A 146 26.15 -5.20 -1.47
CA GLN A 146 24.90 -5.87 -1.79
C GLN A 146 23.79 -4.86 -2.04
N HIS A 147 23.70 -3.81 -1.22
CA HIS A 147 22.76 -2.72 -1.40
C HIS A 147 22.99 -1.96 -2.70
N LYS A 148 24.24 -1.50 -2.97
CA LYS A 148 24.59 -0.79 -4.20
C LYS A 148 24.33 -1.64 -5.46
N ARG A 149 24.67 -2.92 -5.41
CA ARG A 149 24.41 -3.88 -6.48
C ARG A 149 22.91 -4.04 -6.75
N PHE A 150 22.13 -4.14 -5.67
CA PHE A 150 20.67 -4.23 -5.78
C PHE A 150 20.07 -3.02 -6.49
N LEU A 151 20.45 -1.79 -6.13
CA LEU A 151 19.93 -0.58 -6.75
C LEU A 151 20.19 -0.53 -8.26
N LYS A 152 21.32 -1.06 -8.72
CA LYS A 152 21.64 -1.19 -10.16
C LYS A 152 20.82 -2.28 -10.85
N TYR A 153 20.57 -3.40 -10.18
CA TYR A 153 19.94 -4.57 -10.81
C TYR A 153 18.40 -4.57 -10.71
N ALA A 154 17.81 -3.89 -9.71
CA ALA A 154 16.38 -3.83 -9.60
C ALA A 154 15.68 -3.24 -10.84
N PRO A 155 16.14 -2.11 -11.43
CA PRO A 155 15.58 -1.61 -12.68
C PRO A 155 15.73 -2.58 -13.86
N VAL A 156 16.82 -3.35 -13.90
CA VAL A 156 17.05 -4.35 -14.95
C VAL A 156 16.06 -5.50 -14.81
N PHE A 157 15.92 -6.03 -13.59
CA PHE A 157 14.97 -7.08 -13.27
C PHE A 157 13.53 -6.67 -13.61
N GLU A 158 13.11 -5.48 -13.16
CA GLU A 158 11.78 -4.95 -13.44
C GLU A 158 11.53 -4.71 -14.93
N ARG A 159 12.56 -4.26 -15.67
CA ARG A 159 12.48 -4.12 -17.12
C ARG A 159 12.26 -5.48 -17.80
N MET A 160 12.91 -6.55 -17.35
CA MET A 160 12.68 -7.90 -17.84
C MET A 160 11.23 -8.31 -17.61
N LEU A 161 10.70 -8.14 -16.39
CA LEU A 161 9.32 -8.45 -16.07
C LEU A 161 8.32 -7.69 -16.94
N THR A 162 8.53 -6.39 -17.11
CA THR A 162 7.60 -5.57 -17.91
C THR A 162 7.69 -5.87 -19.41
N LYS A 163 8.85 -6.21 -19.91
CA LYS A 163 9.03 -6.65 -21.32
C LYS A 163 8.38 -8.02 -21.60
N GLU A 164 8.32 -8.88 -20.59
CA GLU A 164 7.56 -10.13 -20.63
C GLU A 164 6.05 -9.93 -20.46
N GLY A 165 5.56 -8.69 -20.41
CA GLY A 165 4.15 -8.37 -20.33
C GLY A 165 3.55 -8.40 -18.93
N ILE A 166 4.37 -8.41 -17.88
CA ILE A 166 3.88 -8.24 -16.50
C ILE A 166 3.61 -6.75 -16.24
N ILE A 167 2.41 -6.42 -15.83
CA ILE A 167 2.03 -5.08 -15.42
C ILE A 167 2.51 -4.87 -13.97
N LEU A 168 3.55 -4.06 -13.81
CA LEU A 168 4.16 -3.79 -12.52
C LEU A 168 3.77 -2.41 -11.99
N ILE A 169 3.11 -2.35 -10.83
CA ILE A 169 2.73 -1.11 -10.15
C ILE A 169 3.46 -1.02 -8.81
N LYS A 170 4.29 0.01 -8.64
CA LYS A 170 5.10 0.24 -7.44
C LYS A 170 4.48 1.33 -6.58
N LEU A 171 4.13 0.99 -5.34
CA LEU A 171 3.44 1.88 -4.39
C LEU A 171 4.28 2.02 -3.11
N TYR A 172 4.68 3.25 -2.78
CA TYR A 172 5.37 3.57 -1.55
C TYR A 172 4.46 4.31 -0.57
N PHE A 173 4.11 3.68 0.54
CA PHE A 173 3.30 4.29 1.60
C PHE A 173 4.16 5.16 2.50
N SER A 174 3.95 6.47 2.42
CA SER A 174 4.66 7.48 3.20
C SER A 174 3.80 7.97 4.36
N VAL A 175 4.32 7.85 5.58
CA VAL A 175 3.72 8.33 6.83
C VAL A 175 4.65 9.36 7.46
N SER A 176 4.13 10.37 8.16
CA SER A 176 4.95 11.31 8.92
C SER A 176 5.50 10.66 10.21
N LYS A 177 6.65 11.16 10.70
CA LYS A 177 7.29 10.66 11.93
C LYS A 177 6.31 10.70 13.13
N LYS A 178 5.64 11.83 13.30
CA LYS A 178 4.61 12.04 14.34
C LYS A 178 3.46 11.03 14.25
N MET A 179 2.97 10.78 13.04
CA MET A 179 1.85 9.85 12.83
C MET A 179 2.29 8.39 13.02
N GLN A 180 3.52 8.04 12.63
CA GLN A 180 4.06 6.71 12.87
C GLN A 180 4.16 6.43 14.37
N LEU A 181 4.74 7.35 15.15
CA LEU A 181 4.84 7.24 16.61
C LEU A 181 3.46 7.02 17.24
N LYS A 182 2.48 7.89 16.93
CA LYS A 182 1.10 7.75 17.41
C LYS A 182 0.48 6.38 17.07
N ARG A 183 0.86 5.80 15.94
CA ARG A 183 0.37 4.48 15.53
C ARG A 183 1.06 3.35 16.28
N PHE A 184 2.33 3.49 16.63
CA PHE A 184 3.05 2.52 17.47
C PHE A 184 2.49 2.53 18.90
N GLU A 185 2.31 3.70 19.49
CA GLU A 185 1.66 3.84 20.79
C GLU A 185 0.29 3.15 20.82
N LYS A 186 -0.55 3.43 19.82
CA LYS A 186 -1.86 2.78 19.70
C LYS A 186 -1.80 1.27 19.51
N ARG A 187 -0.73 0.74 18.89
CA ARG A 187 -0.55 -0.71 18.76
C ARG A 187 -0.15 -1.35 20.08
N ALA A 188 0.69 -0.69 20.87
CA ALA A 188 1.14 -1.19 22.17
C ALA A 188 -0.03 -1.41 23.14
N HIS A 189 -1.07 -0.58 23.05
CA HIS A 189 -2.25 -0.65 23.91
C HIS A 189 -3.43 -1.45 23.33
N ASP A 190 -3.29 -2.02 22.13
CA ASP A 190 -4.36 -2.78 21.48
C ASP A 190 -4.00 -4.27 21.46
N PRO A 191 -4.70 -5.14 22.24
CA PRO A 191 -4.39 -6.57 22.32
C PRO A 191 -4.38 -7.29 20.97
N LEU A 192 -5.18 -6.81 20.00
CA LEU A 192 -5.22 -7.37 18.65
C LEU A 192 -4.09 -6.87 17.75
N LYS A 193 -3.26 -5.93 18.22
CA LYS A 193 -2.22 -5.28 17.41
C LYS A 193 -0.83 -5.29 18.05
N GLN A 194 -0.72 -5.59 19.34
CA GLN A 194 0.58 -5.65 20.03
C GLN A 194 1.56 -6.63 19.38
N TYR A 195 1.08 -7.76 18.86
CA TYR A 195 1.88 -8.74 18.10
C TYR A 195 2.45 -8.22 16.78
N LYS A 196 2.04 -7.02 16.33
CA LYS A 196 2.60 -6.34 15.16
C LYS A 196 3.75 -5.40 15.50
N LEU A 197 4.11 -5.28 16.75
CA LEU A 197 5.30 -4.55 17.18
C LEU A 197 6.49 -5.51 17.17
N SER A 198 7.49 -5.18 16.38
CA SER A 198 8.74 -5.90 16.29
C SER A 198 9.89 -5.06 16.86
N PRO A 199 11.06 -5.66 17.18
CA PRO A 199 12.26 -4.89 17.55
C PRO A 199 12.67 -3.87 16.48
N VAL A 200 12.42 -4.15 15.20
CA VAL A 200 12.67 -3.24 14.08
C VAL A 200 11.75 -2.01 14.15
N ASP A 201 10.47 -2.21 14.52
CA ASP A 201 9.52 -1.10 14.70
C ASP A 201 9.96 -0.14 15.82
N MET A 202 10.56 -0.66 16.88
CA MET A 202 11.06 0.16 18.01
C MET A 202 12.19 1.08 17.59
N GLN A 203 13.12 0.60 16.75
CA GLN A 203 14.24 1.38 16.23
C GLN A 203 13.85 2.34 15.09
N ALA A 204 12.70 2.13 14.46
CA ALA A 204 12.27 2.90 13.29
C ALA A 204 12.15 4.42 13.53
N GLN A 205 11.92 4.85 14.76
CA GLN A 205 11.84 6.27 15.14
C GLN A 205 13.23 6.90 15.30
N GLU A 206 14.19 6.16 15.82
CA GLU A 206 15.58 6.59 16.01
C GLU A 206 16.29 6.66 14.65
N LEU A 207 16.10 5.63 13.82
CA LEU A 207 16.69 5.52 12.48
C LEU A 207 15.89 6.26 11.40
N TRP A 208 15.04 7.21 11.80
CA TRP A 208 14.16 7.94 10.86
C TRP A 208 14.94 8.62 9.73
N GLY A 209 16.07 9.23 10.05
CA GLY A 209 16.94 9.91 9.09
C GLY A 209 17.49 8.94 8.05
N GLU A 210 18.04 7.81 8.48
CA GLU A 210 18.60 6.79 7.61
C GLU A 210 17.53 6.22 6.67
N TYR A 211 16.37 5.84 7.19
CA TYR A 211 15.25 5.43 6.36
C TYR A 211 14.85 6.50 5.32
N THR A 212 14.96 7.79 5.68
CA THR A 212 14.66 8.88 4.74
C THR A 212 15.69 8.94 3.61
N MET A 213 16.97 8.81 3.94
CA MET A 213 18.05 8.77 2.95
C MET A 213 17.94 7.54 2.04
N ARG A 214 17.69 6.36 2.61
CA ARG A 214 17.51 5.13 1.82
C ARG A 214 16.27 5.21 0.90
N LYS A 215 15.17 5.83 1.37
CA LYS A 215 14.01 6.12 0.51
C LYS A 215 14.38 7.02 -0.66
N PHE A 216 15.10 8.11 -0.39
CA PHE A 216 15.53 9.04 -1.43
C PHE A 216 16.39 8.34 -2.47
N GLN A 217 17.41 7.61 -2.04
CA GLN A 217 18.30 6.85 -2.91
C GLN A 217 17.53 5.79 -3.72
N MET A 218 16.63 5.04 -3.08
CA MET A 218 15.78 4.06 -3.77
C MET A 218 14.95 4.70 -4.88
N LEU A 219 14.28 5.82 -4.58
CA LEU A 219 13.49 6.52 -5.59
C LEU A 219 14.37 7.04 -6.73
N LEU A 220 15.50 7.67 -6.41
CA LEU A 220 16.42 8.23 -7.40
C LEU A 220 16.94 7.15 -8.38
N GLU A 221 17.36 6.01 -7.86
CA GLU A 221 18.01 4.94 -8.64
C GLU A 221 17.02 4.02 -9.36
N THR A 222 15.79 3.91 -8.87
CA THR A 222 14.85 2.88 -9.34
C THR A 222 13.52 3.42 -9.88
N ASN A 223 13.35 4.75 -9.95
CA ASN A 223 12.18 5.35 -10.58
C ASN A 223 12.38 5.44 -12.09
N THR A 224 11.92 4.43 -12.82
CA THR A 224 12.11 4.34 -14.27
C THR A 224 10.81 4.62 -15.02
N THR A 225 10.91 4.95 -16.31
CA THR A 225 9.73 5.20 -17.17
C THR A 225 8.85 3.95 -17.30
N LEU A 226 9.44 2.74 -17.33
CA LEU A 226 8.70 1.48 -17.48
C LEU A 226 8.04 1.03 -16.17
N SER A 227 8.66 1.34 -15.04
CA SER A 227 8.16 0.98 -13.71
C SER A 227 8.35 2.15 -12.74
N PRO A 228 7.54 3.22 -12.87
CA PRO A 228 7.64 4.39 -12.00
C PRO A 228 7.14 4.08 -10.58
N TRP A 229 7.70 4.78 -9.61
CA TRP A 229 7.19 4.81 -8.25
C TRP A 229 6.01 5.77 -8.11
N THR A 230 5.06 5.35 -7.31
CA THR A 230 3.97 6.21 -6.83
C THR A 230 3.97 6.24 -5.32
N VAL A 231 4.03 7.44 -4.77
CA VAL A 231 4.05 7.66 -3.31
C VAL A 231 2.65 7.97 -2.82
N ILE A 232 2.17 7.20 -1.84
CA ILE A 232 0.86 7.37 -1.20
C ILE A 232 1.04 8.02 0.18
N ARG A 233 0.64 9.27 0.35
CA ARG A 233 0.63 9.95 1.65
C ARG A 233 -0.43 9.32 2.55
N SER A 234 -0.02 8.73 3.66
CA SER A 234 -0.87 7.82 4.41
C SER A 234 -1.18 8.24 5.84
N ASP A 235 -0.94 9.49 6.22
CA ASP A 235 -1.30 10.00 7.55
C ASP A 235 -2.80 9.85 7.82
N ASN A 236 -3.64 10.05 6.81
CA ASN A 236 -5.04 9.65 6.87
C ASN A 236 -5.25 8.31 6.13
N LYS A 237 -5.43 7.24 6.90
CA LYS A 237 -5.58 5.88 6.36
C LYS A 237 -6.78 5.70 5.42
N LYS A 238 -7.93 6.36 5.71
CA LYS A 238 -9.14 6.26 4.87
C LYS A 238 -8.87 6.88 3.50
N LYS A 239 -8.35 8.12 3.49
CA LYS A 239 -8.01 8.82 2.24
C LYS A 239 -6.93 8.07 1.45
N ALA A 240 -5.89 7.57 2.11
CA ALA A 240 -4.83 6.79 1.45
C ALA A 240 -5.37 5.52 0.77
N ARG A 241 -6.27 4.79 1.42
CA ARG A 241 -6.88 3.57 0.86
C ARG A 241 -7.70 3.86 -0.39
N ILE A 242 -8.61 4.84 -0.31
CA ILE A 242 -9.45 5.23 -1.45
C ILE A 242 -8.56 5.66 -2.63
N ASN A 243 -7.62 6.56 -2.40
CA ASN A 243 -6.77 7.07 -3.47
C ASN A 243 -5.81 6.01 -4.04
N CYS A 244 -5.35 5.07 -3.22
CA CYS A 244 -4.57 3.93 -3.69
C CYS A 244 -5.38 3.02 -4.62
N MET A 245 -6.63 2.68 -4.25
CA MET A 245 -7.51 1.87 -5.10
C MET A 245 -7.84 2.61 -6.40
N LYS A 246 -8.20 3.90 -6.33
CA LYS A 246 -8.43 4.74 -7.52
C LYS A 246 -7.22 4.75 -8.44
N TYR A 247 -6.03 4.93 -7.89
CA TYR A 247 -4.79 4.92 -8.67
C TYR A 247 -4.57 3.59 -9.37
N ILE A 248 -4.71 2.46 -8.67
CA ILE A 248 -4.54 1.13 -9.29
C ILE A 248 -5.54 0.95 -10.44
N LEU A 249 -6.81 1.26 -10.22
CA LEU A 249 -7.88 1.12 -11.21
C LEU A 249 -7.70 2.06 -12.40
N SER A 250 -7.22 3.30 -12.19
CA SER A 250 -6.96 4.26 -13.27
C SER A 250 -5.80 3.83 -14.19
N ARG A 251 -4.89 2.96 -13.72
CA ARG A 251 -3.73 2.48 -14.49
C ARG A 251 -4.03 1.31 -15.40
N LEU A 252 -5.23 0.77 -15.33
CA LEU A 252 -5.61 -0.48 -15.98
C LEU A 252 -6.92 -0.27 -16.76
N ASP A 253 -6.95 -0.82 -17.96
CA ASP A 253 -8.17 -0.87 -18.77
C ASP A 253 -8.81 -2.24 -18.62
N TYR A 254 -10.11 -2.26 -18.33
CA TYR A 254 -10.91 -3.46 -18.14
C TYR A 254 -12.36 -3.20 -18.54
N GLU A 255 -13.07 -4.25 -18.89
CA GLU A 255 -14.46 -4.17 -19.33
C GLU A 255 -15.38 -3.67 -18.23
N GLY A 256 -16.31 -2.80 -18.59
CA GLY A 256 -17.26 -2.21 -17.64
C GLY A 256 -16.66 -1.29 -16.59
N LYS A 257 -15.44 -0.76 -16.84
CA LYS A 257 -14.78 0.24 -15.99
C LYS A 257 -15.67 1.47 -15.82
N ILE A 258 -15.74 2.00 -14.62
CA ILE A 258 -16.40 3.30 -14.38
C ILE A 258 -15.63 4.44 -15.05
N ALA A 259 -16.30 5.58 -15.25
CA ALA A 259 -15.70 6.75 -15.88
C ALA A 259 -14.42 7.20 -15.13
N ASP A 260 -13.40 7.62 -15.87
CA ASP A 260 -12.11 8.04 -15.30
C ASP A 260 -12.26 9.23 -14.34
N THR A 261 -13.27 10.09 -14.52
CA THR A 261 -13.63 11.15 -13.58
C THR A 261 -13.96 10.64 -12.17
N GLU A 262 -14.50 9.44 -12.06
CA GLU A 262 -14.79 8.80 -10.77
C GLU A 262 -13.55 8.18 -10.12
N LEU A 263 -12.52 7.91 -10.92
CA LEU A 263 -11.22 7.42 -10.47
C LEU A 263 -10.21 8.55 -10.25
N GLU A 264 -10.63 9.79 -10.30
CA GLU A 264 -9.77 10.94 -10.05
C GLU A 264 -9.09 10.85 -8.69
N ILE A 265 -7.77 10.99 -8.68
CA ILE A 265 -6.93 10.89 -7.49
C ILE A 265 -6.67 12.28 -6.90
N ASN A 266 -6.52 12.34 -5.59
CA ASN A 266 -6.11 13.58 -4.94
C ASN A 266 -4.58 13.75 -5.05
N PRO A 267 -4.07 14.80 -5.75
CA PRO A 267 -2.64 15.02 -5.98
C PRO A 267 -1.85 15.32 -4.69
N LYS A 268 -2.52 15.68 -3.59
CA LYS A 268 -1.89 15.82 -2.27
C LYS A 268 -1.67 14.48 -1.56
N ILE A 269 -2.28 13.41 -2.06
CA ILE A 269 -2.20 12.06 -1.48
C ILE A 269 -1.40 11.13 -2.37
N VAL A 270 -1.63 11.18 -3.67
CA VAL A 270 -0.91 10.37 -4.67
C VAL A 270 0.07 11.26 -5.39
N ILE A 271 1.35 11.00 -5.21
CA ILE A 271 2.46 11.80 -5.75
C ILE A 271 3.31 10.89 -6.62
N ASN A 272 3.67 11.30 -7.82
CA ASN A 272 4.58 10.54 -8.65
C ASN A 272 6.01 10.56 -8.09
N GLY A 273 6.83 9.57 -8.47
CA GLY A 273 8.18 9.42 -7.95
C GLY A 273 9.10 10.61 -8.24
N ILE A 274 8.95 11.26 -9.40
CA ILE A 274 9.79 12.42 -9.78
C ILE A 274 9.50 13.61 -8.86
N ASP A 275 8.22 13.92 -8.62
CA ASP A 275 7.84 15.03 -7.75
C ASP A 275 8.24 14.77 -6.30
N GLU A 276 8.16 13.51 -5.85
CA GLU A 276 8.65 13.13 -4.52
C GLU A 276 10.17 13.31 -4.39
N ILE A 277 10.95 12.93 -5.41
CA ILE A 277 12.41 13.14 -5.45
C ILE A 277 12.72 14.63 -5.31
N LYS A 278 12.12 15.49 -6.16
CA LYS A 278 12.30 16.95 -6.11
C LYS A 278 11.97 17.54 -4.74
N LEU A 279 10.86 17.08 -4.14
CA LEU A 279 10.44 17.54 -2.81
C LEU A 279 11.44 17.11 -1.73
N MET A 280 11.99 15.90 -1.83
CA MET A 280 12.99 15.41 -0.89
C MET A 280 14.33 16.13 -1.05
N GLU A 281 14.79 16.40 -2.27
CA GLU A 281 16.00 17.20 -2.56
C GLU A 281 15.89 18.60 -1.94
N GLY A 282 14.77 19.29 -2.16
CA GLY A 282 14.53 20.60 -1.59
C GLY A 282 14.50 20.63 -0.05
N ASN A 283 14.15 19.50 0.59
CA ASN A 283 14.18 19.38 2.05
C ASN A 283 15.57 19.00 2.60
N LEU A 284 16.33 18.19 1.89
CA LEU A 284 17.68 17.76 2.28
C LEU A 284 18.72 18.88 2.11
N SER A 285 18.53 19.77 1.14
CA SER A 285 19.42 20.91 0.88
C SER A 285 19.20 22.11 1.81
N LYS A 286 18.15 22.09 2.64
CA LYS A 286 17.97 23.15 3.68
C LYS A 286 18.97 22.93 4.80
N PRO A 287 19.77 23.96 5.19
CA PRO A 287 20.63 23.84 6.34
C PRO A 287 19.78 23.48 7.57
N HIS A 288 20.17 22.44 8.28
CA HIS A 288 19.57 22.13 9.57
C HIS A 288 19.75 23.35 10.47
N LYS A 289 18.67 24.02 10.86
CA LYS A 289 18.70 24.90 12.01
C LYS A 289 19.05 24.00 13.20
N LEU A 290 20.29 24.12 13.66
CA LEU A 290 20.68 23.57 14.95
C LEU A 290 19.72 24.20 15.97
N PRO A 291 19.11 23.41 16.86
CA PRO A 291 18.39 23.97 17.99
C PRO A 291 19.41 24.73 18.81
N GLY A 292 19.20 26.07 18.92
CA GLY A 292 19.90 26.91 19.87
C GLY A 292 19.47 26.59 21.28
#